data_0f05e8e47257789cf423fab308024d73
#
_entry.id   0f05e8e47257789cf423fab308024d73
#
_cell.length_a   1.000
_cell.length_b   1.000
_cell.length_c   1.000
_cell.angle_alpha   90.00
_cell.angle_beta   90.00
_cell.angle_gamma   90.00
#
_symmetry.space_group_name_H-M   'P 1'
#
loop_
_entity.id
_entity.type
_entity.pdbx_description
1 polymer ?
#
loop_
_entity_poly.entity_id
_entity_poly.type
_entity_poly.pdbx_seq_one_letter_code
_entity_poly.pdbx_strand_id
1 'polypeptide(L)'
;MAKSKTSKAAQPKAPKTAAPKVAEKAPAVLWKDLPDEHDYPAARDYLQLGATPVQVQALVYALKTATLVSKKAKDILRAAGLPLLPVDNPHVAADLLKIRKGIALSPILLVQGDFRAGVPAQIADGYHRVCASYHVDENTGIPAKIAPSTVTS
;
A
#
# COMPACT_ATOMS: atom_id res chain seq x y z
N MET A 1 47.44 20.48 14.92
CA MET A 1 47.19 20.18 14.68
C MET A 1 46.39 19.40 14.47
N ALA A 2 46.20 19.43 14.32
CA ALA A 2 45.54 18.77 14.04
C ALA A 2 44.77 18.14 13.96
N LYS A 3 44.59 18.14 13.98
CA LYS A 3 43.99 17.60 13.87
C LYS A 3 43.08 17.11 13.49
N SER A 4 42.95 17.27 13.35
CA SER A 4 42.13 16.85 13.00
C SER A 4 41.76 16.18 12.50
N LYS A 5 41.81 16.16 12.34
CA LYS A 5 41.45 15.44 11.85
C LYS A 5 40.77 14.64 11.89
N THR A 6 40.48 14.69 12.11
CA THR A 6 39.93 13.90 12.19
C THR A 6 38.95 13.52 12.02
N SER A 7 38.73 14.01 11.83
CA SER A 7 37.77 13.55 11.66
C SER A 7 37.39 12.96 11.02
N LYS A 8 37.49 12.84 10.80
CA LYS A 8 37.05 12.19 10.22
C LYS A 8 36.58 11.40 10.08
N ALA A 9 36.52 11.55 10.18
CA ALA A 9 36.19 10.72 10.07
C ALA A 9 35.47 10.14 9.99
N ALA A 10 35.22 10.39 10.10
CA ALA A 10 34.63 9.73 10.03
C ALA A 10 33.82 9.39 9.68
N GLN A 11 33.42 9.41 9.56
CA GLN A 11 32.72 8.98 9.16
C GLN A 11 32.14 8.44 8.61
N PRO A 12 32.10 8.71 8.53
CA PRO A 12 31.42 8.07 8.05
C PRO A 12 31.29 7.16 7.53
N LYS A 13 31.33 6.93 7.30
CA LYS A 13 31.14 5.98 6.69
C LYS A 13 30.47 5.11 6.98
N ALA A 14 30.20 5.33 7.29
CA ALA A 14 29.73 4.48 7.56
C ALA A 14 28.85 4.06 7.08
N PRO A 15 28.40 4.13 6.97
CA PRO A 15 27.58 3.49 6.66
C PRO A 15 27.44 2.89 5.73
N LYS A 16 27.59 2.88 5.28
CA LYS A 16 27.45 2.28 4.38
C LYS A 16 27.63 1.15 4.44
N THR A 17 27.98 1.05 4.80
CA THR A 17 28.25 -0.14 4.79
C THR A 17 27.20 -0.96 4.96
N ALA A 18 26.32 -0.55 5.19
CA ALA A 18 25.24 -1.31 5.32
C ALA A 18 24.95 -2.03 4.09
N ALA A 19 25.52 -1.69 3.12
CA ALA A 19 25.27 -2.28 1.91
C ALA A 19 25.10 -3.73 1.92
N PRO A 20 25.86 -4.41 2.55
CA PRO A 20 25.79 -5.82 2.52
C PRO A 20 24.48 -6.35 2.91
N LYS A 21 23.73 -5.59 3.51
CA LYS A 21 22.50 -6.05 3.91
C LYS A 21 21.66 -6.51 2.82
N VAL A 22 22.05 -6.24 1.66
CA VAL A 22 21.33 -6.70 0.53
C VAL A 22 21.03 -8.13 0.64
N ALA A 23 21.92 -8.88 1.15
CA ALA A 23 21.72 -10.29 1.25
C ALA A 23 20.60 -10.66 2.18
N GLU A 24 20.19 -9.74 2.99
CA GLU A 24 19.15 -10.02 3.94
C GLU A 24 17.89 -9.30 3.63
N LYS A 25 17.57 -9.19 2.38
CA LYS A 25 16.36 -8.48 2.06
C LYS A 25 15.15 -9.18 2.63
N ALA A 26 14.14 -8.42 2.90
CA ALA A 26 12.92 -8.92 3.45
C ALA A 26 12.28 -9.96 2.55
N PRO A 27 11.50 -10.87 3.11
CA PRO A 27 10.79 -11.84 2.30
C PRO A 27 9.81 -11.13 1.38
N ALA A 28 9.51 -11.76 0.27
CA ALA A 28 8.51 -11.24 -0.63
C ALA A 28 7.16 -11.23 0.07
N VAL A 29 6.34 -10.26 -0.27
CA VAL A 29 4.98 -10.19 0.26
C VAL A 29 4.14 -11.26 -0.42
N LEU A 30 3.44 -12.05 0.37
CA LEU A 30 2.54 -13.07 -0.14
C LEU A 30 1.11 -12.55 -0.08
N TRP A 31 0.30 -12.96 -1.05
CA TRP A 31 -1.06 -12.46 -1.18
C TRP A 31 -2.05 -13.63 -1.30
N LYS A 32 -3.23 -13.45 -0.73
CA LYS A 32 -4.33 -14.39 -0.93
C LYS A 32 -4.86 -14.24 -2.35
N ASP A 33 -5.58 -15.23 -2.81
CA ASP A 33 -6.13 -15.23 -4.16
C ASP A 33 -7.32 -14.28 -4.31
N LEU A 34 -8.01 -14.00 -3.23
CA LEU A 34 -9.17 -13.11 -3.23
C LEU A 34 -9.17 -12.27 -1.97
N PRO A 35 -9.79 -11.09 -1.99
CA PRO A 35 -9.97 -10.31 -0.77
C PRO A 35 -10.77 -11.08 0.26
N ASP A 36 -10.50 -10.84 1.53
CA ASP A 36 -11.29 -11.42 2.60
C ASP A 36 -12.70 -10.83 2.56
N GLU A 37 -13.69 -11.64 2.95
CA GLU A 37 -15.07 -11.18 2.89
C GLU A 37 -15.33 -9.93 3.72
N HIS A 38 -14.65 -9.79 4.86
CA HIS A 38 -14.86 -8.63 5.72
C HIS A 38 -14.23 -7.35 5.17
N ASP A 39 -13.42 -7.43 4.11
CA ASP A 39 -12.86 -6.26 3.48
C ASP A 39 -13.93 -5.44 2.75
N TYR A 40 -14.98 -6.11 2.24
CA TYR A 40 -16.03 -5.40 1.51
C TYR A 40 -16.88 -4.51 2.42
N PRO A 41 -17.33 -4.97 3.60
CA PRO A 41 -17.98 -4.04 4.54
C PRO A 41 -17.08 -2.88 4.95
N ALA A 42 -15.78 -3.11 5.14
CA ALA A 42 -14.85 -2.04 5.48
C ALA A 42 -14.76 -1.02 4.34
N ALA A 43 -14.68 -1.49 3.10
CA ALA A 43 -14.68 -0.59 1.94
C ALA A 43 -15.98 0.19 1.85
N ARG A 44 -17.10 -0.46 2.13
CA ARG A 44 -18.40 0.20 2.13
C ARG A 44 -18.44 1.34 3.14
N ASP A 45 -17.97 1.09 4.36
CA ASP A 45 -17.95 2.11 5.40
C ASP A 45 -17.13 3.32 4.97
N TYR A 46 -15.99 3.08 4.36
CA TYR A 46 -15.14 4.16 3.87
C TYR A 46 -15.84 4.94 2.75
N LEU A 47 -16.40 4.23 1.78
CA LEU A 47 -17.00 4.86 0.61
C LEU A 47 -18.23 5.70 0.97
N GLN A 48 -18.92 5.38 2.05
CA GLN A 48 -20.06 6.16 2.52
C GLN A 48 -19.65 7.58 2.91
N LEU A 49 -18.39 7.82 3.13
CA LEU A 49 -17.90 9.16 3.49
C LEU A 49 -17.87 10.10 2.29
N GLY A 50 -17.92 9.57 1.08
CA GLY A 50 -17.80 10.40 -0.13
C GLY A 50 -18.76 10.04 -1.25
N ALA A 51 -19.74 9.17 -1.01
CA ALA A 51 -20.65 8.72 -2.05
C ALA A 51 -22.05 8.47 -1.47
N THR A 52 -23.05 8.56 -2.33
CA THR A 52 -24.43 8.30 -1.91
C THR A 52 -24.65 6.80 -1.71
N PRO A 53 -25.69 6.40 -0.98
CA PRO A 53 -25.95 4.96 -0.78
C PRO A 53 -26.06 4.17 -2.09
N VAL A 54 -26.68 4.75 -3.11
CA VAL A 54 -26.82 4.07 -4.40
C VAL A 54 -25.44 3.92 -5.07
N GLN A 55 -24.63 4.96 -5.00
CA GLN A 55 -23.27 4.91 -5.55
C GLN A 55 -22.42 3.91 -4.80
N VAL A 56 -22.52 3.89 -3.47
CA VAL A 56 -21.76 2.93 -2.66
C VAL A 56 -22.12 1.49 -3.04
N GLN A 57 -23.39 1.22 -3.19
CA GLN A 57 -23.85 -0.11 -3.58
C GLN A 57 -23.27 -0.51 -4.94
N ALA A 58 -23.29 0.40 -5.90
CA ALA A 58 -22.74 0.13 -7.22
C ALA A 58 -21.24 -0.08 -7.17
N LEU A 59 -20.52 0.73 -6.38
CA LEU A 59 -19.07 0.61 -6.24
C LEU A 59 -18.69 -0.72 -5.59
N VAL A 60 -19.38 -1.11 -4.53
CA VAL A 60 -19.07 -2.38 -3.86
C VAL A 60 -19.37 -3.56 -4.79
N TYR A 61 -20.44 -3.49 -5.55
CA TYR A 61 -20.72 -4.54 -6.52
C TYR A 61 -19.62 -4.61 -7.57
N ALA A 62 -19.18 -3.46 -8.09
CA ALA A 62 -18.09 -3.40 -9.07
C ALA A 62 -16.80 -3.98 -8.49
N LEU A 63 -16.51 -3.71 -7.22
CA LEU A 63 -15.34 -4.29 -6.56
C LEU A 63 -15.44 -5.80 -6.46
N LYS A 64 -16.62 -6.29 -6.08
CA LYS A 64 -16.80 -7.75 -5.95
C LYS A 64 -16.64 -8.48 -7.27
N THR A 65 -17.04 -7.86 -8.36
CA THR A 65 -17.01 -8.50 -9.68
C THR A 65 -15.75 -8.19 -10.48
N ALA A 66 -14.91 -7.27 -10.03
CA ALA A 66 -13.67 -6.93 -10.72
C ALA A 66 -12.68 -8.07 -10.65
N THR A 67 -11.85 -8.19 -11.69
CA THR A 67 -10.75 -9.15 -11.66
C THR A 67 -9.56 -8.50 -10.96
N LEU A 68 -8.70 -9.33 -10.37
CA LEU A 68 -7.50 -8.82 -9.72
C LEU A 68 -6.49 -8.36 -10.77
N VAL A 69 -5.88 -7.22 -10.50
CA VAL A 69 -4.76 -6.72 -11.29
C VAL A 69 -3.64 -6.35 -10.32
N SER A 70 -2.41 -6.29 -10.80
CA SER A 70 -1.27 -5.97 -9.95
C SER A 70 -0.84 -4.54 -10.19
N LYS A 71 -0.67 -3.78 -9.11
CA LYS A 71 -0.19 -2.39 -9.18
C LYS A 71 0.94 -2.21 -8.16
N LYS A 72 1.91 -1.36 -8.49
CA LYS A 72 3.04 -1.13 -7.61
C LYS A 72 2.63 -0.28 -6.40
N ALA A 73 3.18 -0.61 -5.26
CA ALA A 73 2.90 0.12 -4.01
C ALA A 73 3.07 1.63 -4.19
N LYS A 74 4.19 2.05 -4.80
CA LYS A 74 4.48 3.48 -4.98
C LYS A 74 3.44 4.15 -5.87
N ASP A 75 2.97 3.47 -6.89
CA ASP A 75 2.00 4.05 -7.82
C ASP A 75 0.63 4.19 -7.17
N ILE A 76 0.26 3.24 -6.33
CA ILE A 76 -1.01 3.32 -5.60
C ILE A 76 -1.01 4.53 -4.67
N LEU A 77 0.06 4.70 -3.88
CA LEU A 77 0.13 5.85 -2.96
C LEU A 77 0.13 7.16 -3.71
N ARG A 78 0.87 7.23 -4.83
CA ARG A 78 0.94 8.45 -5.62
C ARG A 78 -0.43 8.78 -6.23
N ALA A 79 -1.11 7.79 -6.79
CA ALA A 79 -2.42 8.01 -7.39
C ALA A 79 -3.47 8.41 -6.34
N ALA A 80 -3.33 7.88 -5.12
CA ALA A 80 -4.25 8.21 -4.04
C ALA A 80 -3.90 9.51 -3.32
N GLY A 81 -2.69 10.03 -3.56
CA GLY A 81 -2.25 11.25 -2.90
C GLY A 81 -2.09 11.08 -1.39
N LEU A 82 -1.80 9.88 -0.94
CA LEU A 82 -1.69 9.58 0.49
C LEU A 82 -0.23 9.46 0.92
N PRO A 83 0.08 9.86 2.14
CA PRO A 83 1.45 9.74 2.65
C PRO A 83 1.79 8.29 2.96
N LEU A 84 3.08 7.99 2.93
CA LEU A 84 3.57 6.71 3.38
C LEU A 84 3.58 6.72 4.91
N LEU A 85 2.79 5.86 5.51
CA LEU A 85 2.78 5.74 6.97
C LEU A 85 4.05 5.04 7.44
N PRO A 86 4.60 5.45 8.59
CA PRO A 86 5.87 4.92 9.06
C PRO A 86 5.76 3.48 9.56
N VAL A 87 6.91 2.82 9.67
CA VAL A 87 6.96 1.42 10.09
C VAL A 87 6.45 1.18 11.50
N ASP A 88 6.44 2.22 12.35
CA ASP A 88 5.95 2.10 13.72
C ASP A 88 4.46 2.42 13.85
N ASN A 89 3.77 2.75 12.76
CA ASN A 89 2.33 2.81 12.80
C ASN A 89 1.83 1.41 13.17
N PRO A 90 0.95 1.27 14.17
CA PRO A 90 0.58 -0.05 14.68
C PRO A 90 0.04 -1.01 13.61
N HIS A 91 -0.74 -0.51 12.67
CA HIS A 91 -1.29 -1.37 11.62
C HIS A 91 -0.25 -1.75 10.57
N VAL A 92 0.62 -0.79 10.22
CA VAL A 92 1.73 -1.08 9.31
C VAL A 92 2.67 -2.09 9.94
N ALA A 93 2.99 -1.90 11.22
CA ALA A 93 3.85 -2.82 11.95
C ALA A 93 3.24 -4.23 12.00
N ALA A 94 1.95 -4.33 12.20
CA ALA A 94 1.27 -5.62 12.24
C ALA A 94 1.34 -6.31 10.86
N ASP A 95 1.15 -5.57 9.78
CA ASP A 95 1.26 -6.15 8.45
C ASP A 95 2.69 -6.53 8.10
N LEU A 96 3.67 -5.72 8.52
CA LEU A 96 5.08 -6.07 8.33
C LEU A 96 5.43 -7.38 9.08
N LEU A 97 4.85 -7.56 10.26
CA LEU A 97 5.07 -8.79 11.00
C LEU A 97 4.50 -9.99 10.26
N LYS A 98 3.31 -9.86 9.69
CA LYS A 98 2.72 -10.92 8.87
C LYS A 98 3.63 -11.25 7.69
N ILE A 99 4.15 -10.22 7.02
CA ILE A 99 5.05 -10.44 5.89
C ILE A 99 6.27 -11.23 6.32
N ARG A 100 6.89 -10.85 7.44
CA ARG A 100 8.07 -11.57 7.93
C ARG A 100 7.77 -13.01 8.30
N LYS A 101 6.54 -13.29 8.72
CA LYS A 101 6.13 -14.64 9.09
C LYS A 101 5.64 -15.46 7.91
N GLY A 102 5.62 -14.89 6.72
CA GLY A 102 5.13 -15.58 5.53
C GLY A 102 3.62 -15.77 5.52
N ILE A 103 2.89 -14.87 6.19
CA ILE A 103 1.44 -14.92 6.20
C ILE A 103 0.91 -14.06 5.05
N ALA A 104 0.06 -14.63 4.21
CA ALA A 104 -0.47 -13.93 3.05
C ALA A 104 -1.41 -12.80 3.46
N LEU A 105 -1.30 -11.68 2.77
CA LEU A 105 -2.16 -10.52 2.97
C LEU A 105 -3.35 -10.57 2.01
N SER A 106 -4.43 -9.93 2.40
CA SER A 106 -5.60 -9.81 1.54
C SER A 106 -5.35 -8.77 0.44
N PRO A 107 -5.72 -9.05 -0.82
CA PRO A 107 -5.67 -8.04 -1.87
C PRO A 107 -6.46 -6.78 -1.47
N ILE A 108 -6.14 -5.66 -2.11
CA ILE A 108 -6.75 -4.39 -1.73
C ILE A 108 -7.90 -4.01 -2.65
N LEU A 109 -8.70 -3.06 -2.19
CA LEU A 109 -9.87 -2.57 -2.93
C LEU A 109 -9.66 -1.09 -3.25
N LEU A 110 -9.70 -0.76 -4.55
CA LEU A 110 -9.45 0.60 -5.04
C LEU A 110 -10.62 1.10 -5.86
N VAL A 111 -10.83 2.41 -5.82
CA VAL A 111 -11.73 3.07 -6.76
C VAL A 111 -10.87 4.02 -7.59
N GLN A 112 -11.02 3.96 -8.92
CA GLN A 112 -10.28 4.83 -9.81
C GLN A 112 -10.55 6.30 -9.50
N GLY A 113 -9.51 7.13 -9.64
CA GLY A 113 -9.68 8.56 -9.68
C GLY A 113 -9.95 9.02 -11.10
N ASP A 114 -9.82 10.32 -11.28
CA ASP A 114 -9.96 10.93 -12.61
C ASP A 114 -8.86 11.98 -12.73
N PHE A 115 -7.82 11.65 -13.48
CA PHE A 115 -6.67 12.55 -13.64
C PHE A 115 -7.07 13.87 -14.30
N ARG A 116 -8.04 13.82 -15.20
CA ARG A 116 -8.46 15.03 -15.91
C ARG A 116 -9.20 15.98 -14.99
N ALA A 117 -9.93 15.45 -14.04
CA ALA A 117 -10.66 16.26 -13.07
C ALA A 117 -9.87 16.52 -11.80
N GLY A 118 -8.66 16.00 -11.69
CA GLY A 118 -7.84 16.16 -10.49
C GLY A 118 -8.36 15.36 -9.30
N VAL A 119 -9.10 14.29 -9.55
CA VAL A 119 -9.69 13.47 -8.48
C VAL A 119 -8.74 12.30 -8.20
N PRO A 120 -8.25 12.16 -6.97
CA PRO A 120 -7.35 11.06 -6.65
C PRO A 120 -8.07 9.72 -6.58
N ALA A 121 -7.31 8.65 -6.79
CA ALA A 121 -7.82 7.31 -6.56
C ALA A 121 -8.13 7.16 -5.07
N GLN A 122 -9.05 6.24 -4.75
CA GLN A 122 -9.40 5.98 -3.36
C GLN A 122 -9.00 4.56 -2.99
N ILE A 123 -8.27 4.41 -1.89
CA ILE A 123 -8.01 3.09 -1.33
C ILE A 123 -9.21 2.82 -0.42
N ALA A 124 -10.18 2.08 -0.93
CA ALA A 124 -11.38 1.80 -0.16
C ALA A 124 -11.09 0.84 0.99
N ASP A 125 -10.10 -0.03 0.83
CA ASP A 125 -9.64 -0.91 1.90
C ASP A 125 -8.22 -1.36 1.59
N GLY A 126 -7.33 -1.30 2.59
CA GLY A 126 -5.97 -1.81 2.47
C GLY A 126 -4.85 -0.78 2.50
N TYR A 127 -5.11 0.43 2.95
CA TYR A 127 -4.09 1.49 3.01
C TYR A 127 -2.83 1.02 3.77
N HIS A 128 -3.00 0.40 4.94
CA HIS A 128 -1.86 -0.05 5.75
C HIS A 128 -1.09 -1.16 5.05
N ARG A 129 -1.77 -2.04 4.31
CA ARG A 129 -1.12 -3.10 3.54
C ARG A 129 -0.26 -2.52 2.42
N VAL A 130 -0.74 -1.44 1.79
CA VAL A 130 0.05 -0.75 0.76
C VAL A 130 1.31 -0.16 1.37
N CYS A 131 1.19 0.51 2.52
CA CYS A 131 2.34 1.10 3.19
C CYS A 131 3.34 0.02 3.63
N ALA A 132 2.87 -1.07 4.22
CA ALA A 132 3.76 -2.16 4.62
C ALA A 132 4.50 -2.74 3.41
N SER A 133 3.78 -2.95 2.31
CA SER A 133 4.38 -3.46 1.08
C SER A 133 5.44 -2.50 0.53
N TYR A 134 5.17 -1.21 0.57
CA TYR A 134 6.12 -0.18 0.14
C TYR A 134 7.42 -0.26 0.94
N HIS A 135 7.30 -0.47 2.27
CA HIS A 135 8.49 -0.56 3.11
C HIS A 135 9.34 -1.78 2.82
N VAL A 136 8.74 -2.84 2.28
CA VAL A 136 9.50 -4.00 1.82
C VAL A 136 10.22 -3.64 0.52
N ASP A 137 9.49 -3.08 -0.43
CA ASP A 137 10.02 -2.61 -1.72
C ASP A 137 8.94 -1.73 -2.35
N GLU A 138 9.30 -0.51 -2.70
CA GLU A 138 8.33 0.44 -3.30
C GLU A 138 7.72 -0.10 -4.59
N ASN A 139 8.41 -1.02 -5.26
CA ASN A 139 7.93 -1.64 -6.49
C ASN A 139 7.13 -2.93 -6.27
N THR A 140 6.85 -3.28 -5.01
CA THR A 140 6.05 -4.46 -4.71
C THR A 140 4.75 -4.43 -5.49
N GLY A 141 4.47 -5.52 -6.23
CA GLY A 141 3.20 -5.65 -6.93
C GLY A 141 2.12 -6.05 -5.94
N ILE A 142 1.06 -5.26 -5.88
CA ILE A 142 -0.05 -5.49 -4.96
C ILE A 142 -1.28 -5.86 -5.77
N PRO A 143 -1.87 -7.04 -5.53
CA PRO A 143 -3.11 -7.40 -6.20
C PRO A 143 -4.25 -6.53 -5.71
N ALA A 144 -5.01 -5.99 -6.64
CA ALA A 144 -6.07 -5.06 -6.34
C ALA A 144 -7.29 -5.32 -7.22
N LYS A 145 -8.46 -5.13 -6.64
CA LYS A 145 -9.69 -5.04 -7.42
C LYS A 145 -10.00 -3.55 -7.55
N ILE A 146 -10.24 -3.10 -8.76
CA ILE A 146 -10.42 -1.68 -9.04
C ILE A 146 -11.79 -1.44 -9.65
N ALA A 147 -12.59 -0.61 -8.98
CA ALA A 147 -13.87 -0.17 -9.52
C ALA A 147 -13.65 1.11 -10.31
N PRO A 148 -14.37 1.32 -11.42
CA PRO A 148 -14.24 2.56 -12.18
C PRO A 148 -14.76 3.76 -11.40
N SER A 149 -14.23 4.94 -11.71
CA SER A 149 -14.61 6.17 -11.02
C SER A 149 -16.08 6.53 -11.27
N THR A 150 -16.59 6.17 -12.44
CA THR A 150 -17.98 6.43 -12.77
C THR A 150 -18.69 5.10 -12.88
N VAL A 151 -19.45 4.76 -11.85
CA VAL A 151 -20.30 3.59 -11.89
C VAL A 151 -21.70 4.12 -12.08
N THR A 152 -22.30 3.71 -13.15
CA THR A 152 -23.70 4.08 -13.36
C THR A 152 -24.54 3.09 -12.59
N SER A 153 -25.49 3.61 -11.89
CA SER A 153 -26.43 2.77 -11.16
C SER A 153 -27.57 2.31 -12.02
#